data_3e5e4f8243257d9a2753da5229b9cc15
#
_entry.id   3e5e4f8243257d9a2753da5229b9cc15
#
_cell.length_a   1.000
_cell.length_b   1.000
_cell.length_c   1.000
_cell.angle_alpha   90.00
_cell.angle_beta   90.00
_cell.angle_gamma   90.00
#
_symmetry.space_group_name_H-M   'P 1'
#
loop_
_entity.id
_entity.type
_entity.pdbx_description
1 polymer ?
#
loop_
_entity_poly.entity_id
_entity_poly.type
_entity_poly.pdbx_seq_one_letter_code
_entity_poly.pdbx_strand_id
1 'polypeptide(L)'
;MIRVMVAGLGNMGRSHALAYHRNPAFDLVGLVNRSAPRLDPALNGYAIEPDFNAALTRLKPDLVCVSTYSDSHADFAVAAMQAGAHVFVEKPLATTVADARRVVDCAKLTGRKLVVGYILRHHPSWTAFIAEARALGGPYVFRMNLNQQSSGPTWETHKQLMQTTPPIVDCGVHYVDVMCQITDAKPVEVRGMGLRLSNEIAADMYNYGHFQVLFEDGSLGWYEAGWGPMMSDTAFFVKDVVSPNGAVSIKMPENARSDDHDTHTKTSLLRVHRVGQPDRDLSMADEPGHQDLCEREQAFMARAIAEDLDLTRHMEDAVQSLAICLAADESIRSGKPIRL
;
A
#
# COMPACT_ATOMS: atom_id res chain seq x y z
N MET A 1 24.93 2.42 -12.12
CA MET A 1 23.84 1.43 -11.99
C MET A 1 23.69 1.07 -10.53
N ILE A 2 22.49 1.09 -10.00
CA ILE A 2 22.20 0.74 -8.59
C ILE A 2 22.10 -0.78 -8.49
N ARG A 3 22.95 -1.41 -7.68
CA ARG A 3 22.94 -2.85 -7.46
C ARG A 3 21.80 -3.22 -6.52
N VAL A 4 20.81 -3.98 -7.01
CA VAL A 4 19.60 -4.30 -6.24
C VAL A 4 19.48 -5.78 -5.92
N MET A 5 19.07 -6.08 -4.69
CA MET A 5 18.69 -7.40 -4.22
C MET A 5 17.19 -7.40 -3.88
N VAL A 6 16.45 -8.40 -4.35
CA VAL A 6 15.01 -8.56 -4.04
C VAL A 6 14.81 -9.72 -3.08
N ALA A 7 14.18 -9.45 -1.94
CA ALA A 7 13.86 -10.43 -0.91
C ALA A 7 12.33 -10.67 -0.84
N GLY A 8 11.94 -11.95 -0.99
CA GLY A 8 10.55 -12.37 -1.14
C GLY A 8 10.12 -12.35 -2.62
N LEU A 9 9.75 -13.52 -3.15
CA LEU A 9 9.35 -13.71 -4.55
C LEU A 9 7.90 -14.23 -4.66
N GLY A 10 7.04 -13.69 -3.82
CA GLY A 10 5.59 -13.76 -3.94
C GLY A 10 5.08 -12.96 -5.15
N ASN A 11 3.78 -12.66 -5.20
CA ASN A 11 3.21 -11.91 -6.32
C ASN A 11 3.91 -10.56 -6.52
N MET A 12 3.98 -9.72 -5.47
CA MET A 12 4.60 -8.40 -5.56
C MET A 12 6.11 -8.48 -5.83
N GLY A 13 6.84 -9.33 -5.10
CA GLY A 13 8.28 -9.43 -5.28
C GLY A 13 8.72 -9.89 -6.67
N ARG A 14 7.92 -10.72 -7.36
CA ARG A 14 8.18 -11.08 -8.77
C ARG A 14 7.96 -9.88 -9.68
N SER A 15 6.91 -9.09 -9.47
CA SER A 15 6.64 -7.88 -10.24
C SER A 15 7.75 -6.84 -10.05
N HIS A 16 8.23 -6.65 -8.82
CA HIS A 16 9.36 -5.76 -8.54
C HIS A 16 10.67 -6.29 -9.14
N ALA A 17 10.96 -7.58 -9.01
CA ALA A 17 12.16 -8.16 -9.63
C ALA A 17 12.17 -7.96 -11.15
N LEU A 18 11.02 -8.12 -11.81
CA LEU A 18 10.87 -7.87 -13.23
C LEU A 18 11.03 -6.36 -13.57
N ALA A 19 10.49 -5.47 -12.73
CA ALA A 19 10.65 -4.02 -12.88
C ALA A 19 12.14 -3.62 -12.79
N TYR A 20 12.89 -4.15 -11.84
CA TYR A 20 14.33 -3.93 -11.73
C TYR A 20 15.11 -4.51 -12.91
N HIS A 21 14.76 -5.74 -13.35
CA HIS A 21 15.40 -6.37 -14.51
C HIS A 21 15.27 -5.54 -15.79
N ARG A 22 14.10 -4.91 -16.00
CA ARG A 22 13.80 -4.12 -17.20
C ARG A 22 14.33 -2.70 -17.17
N ASN A 23 14.64 -2.17 -16.00
CA ASN A 23 15.04 -0.78 -15.84
C ASN A 23 16.57 -0.64 -15.84
N PRO A 24 17.17 0.06 -16.85
CA PRO A 24 18.63 0.18 -17.00
C PRO A 24 19.33 0.96 -15.87
N ALA A 25 18.59 1.63 -14.99
CA ALA A 25 19.17 2.27 -13.81
C ALA A 25 19.66 1.25 -12.78
N PHE A 26 19.18 -0.01 -12.84
CA PHE A 26 19.47 -1.04 -11.88
C PHE A 26 20.30 -2.19 -12.46
N ASP A 27 21.05 -2.83 -11.58
CA ASP A 27 21.71 -4.13 -11.79
C ASP A 27 21.13 -5.11 -10.74
N LEU A 28 20.27 -6.04 -11.19
CA LEU A 28 19.67 -7.05 -10.31
C LEU A 28 20.72 -8.10 -9.95
N VAL A 29 21.33 -7.96 -8.77
CA VAL A 29 22.47 -8.79 -8.35
C VAL A 29 22.09 -10.05 -7.57
N GLY A 30 20.83 -10.18 -7.14
CA GLY A 30 20.38 -11.40 -6.46
C GLY A 30 18.90 -11.38 -6.09
N LEU A 31 18.36 -12.59 -6.00
CA LEU A 31 17.02 -12.89 -5.56
C LEU A 31 17.08 -13.73 -4.28
N VAL A 32 16.24 -13.41 -3.30
CA VAL A 32 16.18 -14.13 -2.02
C VAL A 32 14.78 -14.70 -1.81
N ASN A 33 14.68 -16.01 -1.63
CA ASN A 33 13.42 -16.66 -1.28
C ASN A 33 13.65 -18.00 -0.59
N ARG A 34 12.91 -18.31 0.47
CA ARG A 34 13.06 -19.54 1.26
C ARG A 34 12.73 -20.84 0.50
N SER A 35 11.86 -20.75 -0.48
CA SER A 35 11.43 -21.88 -1.32
C SER A 35 11.65 -21.55 -2.79
N ALA A 36 11.64 -22.55 -3.67
CA ALA A 36 11.71 -22.33 -5.12
C ALA A 36 10.47 -21.57 -5.62
N PRO A 37 10.59 -20.33 -6.08
CA PRO A 37 9.46 -19.56 -6.59
C PRO A 37 9.20 -19.92 -8.07
N ARG A 38 7.98 -19.66 -8.52
CA ARG A 38 7.67 -19.61 -9.95
C ARG A 38 8.05 -18.23 -10.47
N LEU A 39 9.09 -18.13 -11.29
CA LEU A 39 9.57 -16.87 -11.85
C LEU A 39 9.03 -16.62 -13.26
N ASP A 40 9.06 -15.34 -13.65
CA ASP A 40 8.98 -14.95 -15.06
C ASP A 40 10.21 -15.53 -15.81
N PRO A 41 10.09 -16.01 -17.05
CA PRO A 41 11.22 -16.54 -17.83
C PRO A 41 12.42 -15.57 -17.92
N ALA A 42 12.19 -14.27 -17.94
CA ALA A 42 13.26 -13.26 -17.96
C ALA A 42 14.14 -13.27 -16.72
N LEU A 43 13.67 -13.83 -15.62
CA LEU A 43 14.37 -13.92 -14.34
C LEU A 43 15.06 -15.28 -14.10
N ASN A 44 14.93 -16.24 -15.00
CA ASN A 44 15.47 -17.61 -14.82
C ASN A 44 17.00 -17.68 -14.72
N GLY A 45 17.72 -16.64 -15.16
CA GLY A 45 19.17 -16.57 -15.10
C GLY A 45 19.74 -16.12 -13.74
N TYR A 46 18.91 -15.68 -12.83
CA TYR A 46 19.34 -15.18 -11.52
C TYR A 46 19.42 -16.30 -10.48
N ALA A 47 20.49 -16.26 -9.66
CA ALA A 47 20.62 -17.18 -8.52
C ALA A 47 19.61 -16.80 -7.42
N ILE A 48 18.99 -17.81 -6.82
CA ILE A 48 18.07 -17.64 -5.69
C ILE A 48 18.77 -18.08 -4.41
N GLU A 49 18.91 -17.17 -3.47
CA GLU A 49 19.49 -17.39 -2.17
C GLU A 49 18.40 -17.71 -1.14
N PRO A 50 18.56 -18.72 -0.30
CA PRO A 50 17.53 -19.03 0.71
C PRO A 50 17.62 -18.15 1.96
N ASP A 51 18.79 -17.58 2.26
CA ASP A 51 19.07 -16.79 3.46
C ASP A 51 19.34 -15.33 3.13
N PHE A 52 18.55 -14.45 3.74
CA PHE A 52 18.63 -13.02 3.53
C PHE A 52 19.95 -12.42 4.01
N ASN A 53 20.40 -12.78 5.22
CA ASN A 53 21.59 -12.16 5.82
C ASN A 53 22.87 -12.61 5.11
N ALA A 54 22.94 -13.88 4.73
CA ALA A 54 24.04 -14.40 3.93
C ALA A 54 24.11 -13.70 2.55
N ALA A 55 22.97 -13.55 1.87
CA ALA A 55 22.88 -12.84 0.60
C ALA A 55 23.28 -11.36 0.75
N LEU A 56 22.76 -10.66 1.76
CA LEU A 56 23.07 -9.25 2.04
C LEU A 56 24.58 -9.05 2.25
N THR A 57 25.19 -9.90 3.06
CA THR A 57 26.64 -9.84 3.36
C THR A 57 27.51 -10.12 2.13
N ARG A 58 27.12 -11.10 1.31
CA ARG A 58 27.88 -11.52 0.13
C ARG A 58 27.73 -10.57 -1.04
N LEU A 59 26.50 -10.13 -1.31
CA LEU A 59 26.17 -9.32 -2.48
C LEU A 59 26.48 -7.83 -2.26
N LYS A 60 26.38 -7.33 -1.04
CA LYS A 60 26.55 -5.90 -0.68
C LYS A 60 25.78 -4.99 -1.66
N PRO A 61 24.45 -5.12 -1.74
CA PRO A 61 23.65 -4.33 -2.67
C PRO A 61 23.60 -2.84 -2.25
N ASP A 62 23.37 -1.95 -3.22
CA ASP A 62 23.10 -0.54 -2.96
C ASP A 62 21.65 -0.32 -2.55
N LEU A 63 20.75 -1.23 -2.96
CA LEU A 63 19.31 -1.22 -2.70
C LEU A 63 18.82 -2.62 -2.38
N VAL A 64 17.97 -2.72 -1.36
CA VAL A 64 17.22 -3.94 -1.06
C VAL A 64 15.73 -3.67 -1.24
N CYS A 65 15.07 -4.51 -2.05
CA CYS A 65 13.62 -4.57 -2.15
C CYS A 65 13.11 -5.67 -1.21
N VAL A 66 12.32 -5.31 -0.21
CA VAL A 66 11.72 -6.23 0.75
C VAL A 66 10.26 -6.44 0.38
N SER A 67 9.93 -7.64 -0.10
CA SER A 67 8.58 -8.06 -0.54
C SER A 67 8.19 -9.41 0.07
N THR A 68 8.60 -9.62 1.31
CA THR A 68 8.33 -10.82 2.11
C THR A 68 6.96 -10.72 2.78
N TYR A 69 6.65 -11.59 3.75
CA TYR A 69 5.51 -11.37 4.64
C TYR A 69 5.80 -10.21 5.60
N SER A 70 4.75 -9.49 5.99
CA SER A 70 4.84 -8.23 6.72
C SER A 70 5.56 -8.32 8.07
N ASP A 71 5.55 -9.49 8.69
CA ASP A 71 6.25 -9.78 9.96
C ASP A 71 7.78 -9.66 9.88
N SER A 72 8.36 -9.81 8.68
CA SER A 72 9.79 -9.69 8.45
C SER A 72 10.22 -8.33 7.84
N HIS A 73 9.29 -7.47 7.46
CA HIS A 73 9.57 -6.21 6.79
C HIS A 73 10.53 -5.33 7.59
N ALA A 74 10.21 -5.11 8.87
CA ALA A 74 10.99 -4.22 9.71
C ALA A 74 12.43 -4.70 9.94
N ASP A 75 12.61 -5.99 10.22
CA ASP A 75 13.93 -6.55 10.49
C ASP A 75 14.80 -6.54 9.24
N PHE A 76 14.26 -6.91 8.09
CA PHE A 76 15.01 -6.90 6.84
C PHE A 76 15.33 -5.46 6.38
N ALA A 77 14.40 -4.53 6.52
CA ALA A 77 14.64 -3.13 6.19
C ALA A 77 15.75 -2.52 7.07
N VAL A 78 15.71 -2.75 8.38
CA VAL A 78 16.73 -2.26 9.32
C VAL A 78 18.10 -2.90 9.02
N ALA A 79 18.16 -4.22 8.84
CA ALA A 79 19.41 -4.92 8.51
C ALA A 79 20.03 -4.41 7.19
N ALA A 80 19.20 -4.17 6.16
CA ALA A 80 19.66 -3.63 4.89
C ALA A 80 20.24 -2.23 5.04
N MET A 81 19.55 -1.31 5.75
CA MET A 81 20.02 0.06 5.96
C MET A 81 21.29 0.12 6.82
N GLN A 82 21.40 -0.74 7.84
CA GLN A 82 22.62 -0.87 8.65
C GLN A 82 23.81 -1.41 7.84
N ALA A 83 23.52 -2.24 6.83
CA ALA A 83 24.55 -2.71 5.88
C ALA A 83 24.91 -1.67 4.80
N GLY A 84 24.25 -0.48 4.82
CA GLY A 84 24.53 0.62 3.90
C GLY A 84 23.66 0.66 2.65
N ALA A 85 22.67 -0.23 2.51
CA ALA A 85 21.76 -0.23 1.39
C ALA A 85 20.58 0.74 1.60
N HIS A 86 20.08 1.33 0.52
CA HIS A 86 18.74 1.94 0.49
C HIS A 86 17.67 0.84 0.55
N VAL A 87 16.43 1.20 0.87
CA VAL A 87 15.35 0.21 1.02
C VAL A 87 14.09 0.65 0.27
N PHE A 88 13.57 -0.25 -0.55
CA PHE A 88 12.16 -0.29 -0.91
C PHE A 88 11.51 -1.43 -0.12
N VAL A 89 10.41 -1.17 0.56
CA VAL A 89 9.69 -2.19 1.33
C VAL A 89 8.20 -2.18 0.97
N GLU A 90 7.64 -3.37 0.75
CA GLU A 90 6.22 -3.52 0.53
C GLU A 90 5.39 -3.08 1.74
N LYS A 91 4.17 -2.69 1.46
CA LYS A 91 3.19 -2.35 2.51
C LYS A 91 2.65 -3.65 3.19
N PRO A 92 2.22 -3.55 4.43
CA PRO A 92 2.46 -2.45 5.39
C PRO A 92 3.93 -2.39 5.80
N LEU A 93 4.42 -1.21 6.16
CA LEU A 93 5.83 -1.00 6.55
C LEU A 93 6.29 -1.96 7.65
N ALA A 94 5.40 -2.28 8.59
CA ALA A 94 5.62 -3.22 9.68
C ALA A 94 4.27 -3.75 10.21
N THR A 95 4.32 -4.66 11.18
CA THR A 95 3.12 -5.17 11.88
C THR A 95 2.78 -4.40 13.15
N THR A 96 3.68 -3.52 13.62
CA THR A 96 3.47 -2.65 14.77
C THR A 96 3.93 -1.22 14.48
N VAL A 97 3.33 -0.24 15.17
CA VAL A 97 3.76 1.16 15.08
C VAL A 97 5.19 1.34 15.59
N ALA A 98 5.56 0.62 16.64
CA ALA A 98 6.91 0.66 17.21
C ALA A 98 7.96 0.20 16.19
N ASP A 99 7.71 -0.89 15.48
CA ASP A 99 8.60 -1.37 14.43
C ASP A 99 8.65 -0.44 13.22
N ALA A 100 7.52 0.13 12.82
CA ALA A 100 7.49 1.12 11.75
C ALA A 100 8.35 2.36 12.12
N ARG A 101 8.25 2.85 13.36
CA ARG A 101 9.12 3.92 13.88
C ARG A 101 10.59 3.51 13.86
N ARG A 102 10.92 2.32 14.34
CA ARG A 102 12.29 1.76 14.31
C ARG A 102 12.89 1.78 12.90
N VAL A 103 12.11 1.41 11.89
CA VAL A 103 12.55 1.44 10.47
C VAL A 103 12.81 2.87 10.01
N VAL A 104 11.89 3.80 10.28
CA VAL A 104 12.02 5.22 9.90
C VAL A 104 13.21 5.87 10.60
N ASP A 105 13.39 5.60 11.90
CA ASP A 105 14.52 6.14 12.67
C ASP A 105 15.85 5.58 12.15
N CYS A 106 15.90 4.30 11.76
CA CYS A 106 17.06 3.71 11.13
C CYS A 106 17.37 4.40 9.78
N ALA A 107 16.37 4.68 8.96
CA ALA A 107 16.55 5.41 7.69
C ALA A 107 17.14 6.81 7.91
N LYS A 108 16.60 7.56 8.89
CA LYS A 108 17.10 8.87 9.28
C LYS A 108 18.54 8.81 9.81
N LEU A 109 18.84 7.84 10.68
CA LEU A 109 20.16 7.68 11.30
C LEU A 109 21.24 7.28 10.28
N THR A 110 20.92 6.40 9.35
CA THR A 110 21.87 5.90 8.35
C THR A 110 21.96 6.78 7.10
N GLY A 111 21.04 7.74 6.94
CA GLY A 111 20.92 8.56 5.73
C GLY A 111 20.51 7.75 4.49
N ARG A 112 19.88 6.58 4.68
CA ARG A 112 19.42 5.75 3.56
C ARG A 112 18.01 6.13 3.14
N LYS A 113 17.75 6.08 1.84
CA LYS A 113 16.39 6.29 1.31
C LYS A 113 15.53 5.09 1.67
N LEU A 114 14.34 5.37 2.18
CA LEU A 114 13.31 4.39 2.49
C LEU A 114 12.04 4.75 1.72
N VAL A 115 11.63 3.87 0.80
CA VAL A 115 10.35 3.99 0.07
C VAL A 115 9.46 2.82 0.46
N VAL A 116 8.22 3.11 0.83
CA VAL A 116 7.20 2.10 1.11
C VAL A 116 6.31 1.94 -0.12
N GLY A 117 5.98 0.70 -0.49
CA GLY A 117 5.24 0.31 -1.68
C GLY A 117 3.77 0.74 -1.68
N TYR A 118 3.53 2.04 -1.64
CA TYR A 118 2.19 2.62 -1.81
C TYR A 118 1.93 2.89 -3.28
N ILE A 119 1.56 1.85 -4.00
CA ILE A 119 1.36 1.86 -5.46
C ILE A 119 0.43 2.98 -5.95
N LEU A 120 -0.57 3.38 -5.15
CA LEU A 120 -1.49 4.47 -5.47
C LEU A 120 -0.79 5.83 -5.59
N ARG A 121 0.37 6.03 -4.95
CA ARG A 121 1.19 7.26 -5.09
C ARG A 121 1.75 7.43 -6.50
N HIS A 122 1.82 6.36 -7.28
CA HIS A 122 2.36 6.34 -8.63
C HIS A 122 1.28 6.15 -9.71
N HIS A 123 0.03 6.06 -9.28
CA HIS A 123 -1.12 5.87 -10.14
C HIS A 123 -1.68 7.24 -10.59
N PRO A 124 -1.76 7.53 -11.91
CA PRO A 124 -2.13 8.86 -12.42
C PRO A 124 -3.47 9.37 -11.90
N SER A 125 -4.49 8.50 -11.85
CA SER A 125 -5.82 8.87 -11.36
C SER A 125 -5.80 9.24 -9.89
N TRP A 126 -5.07 8.49 -9.07
CA TRP A 126 -4.97 8.78 -7.64
C TRP A 126 -4.17 10.04 -7.37
N THR A 127 -3.12 10.29 -8.15
CA THR A 127 -2.37 11.56 -8.09
C THR A 127 -3.26 12.74 -8.45
N ALA A 128 -4.06 12.63 -9.51
CA ALA A 128 -5.02 13.66 -9.90
C ALA A 128 -6.15 13.81 -8.86
N PHE A 129 -6.67 12.70 -8.32
CA PHE A 129 -7.67 12.69 -7.26
C PHE A 129 -7.20 13.45 -6.01
N ILE A 130 -5.98 13.19 -5.55
CA ILE A 130 -5.37 13.86 -4.40
C ILE A 130 -5.20 15.37 -4.70
N ALA A 131 -4.70 15.72 -5.88
CA ALA A 131 -4.49 17.12 -6.26
C ALA A 131 -5.82 17.91 -6.31
N GLU A 132 -6.85 17.35 -6.92
CA GLU A 132 -8.18 17.98 -7.00
C GLU A 132 -8.84 18.10 -5.61
N ALA A 133 -8.72 17.06 -4.76
CA ALA A 133 -9.24 17.11 -3.39
C ALA A 133 -8.55 18.20 -2.57
N ARG A 134 -7.21 18.28 -2.63
CA ARG A 134 -6.46 19.37 -1.96
C ARG A 134 -6.87 20.76 -2.46
N ALA A 135 -7.12 20.90 -3.77
CA ALA A 135 -7.55 22.17 -4.37
C ALA A 135 -8.97 22.59 -3.96
N LEU A 136 -9.80 21.68 -3.44
CA LEU A 136 -11.08 22.04 -2.82
C LEU A 136 -10.90 22.66 -1.43
N GLY A 137 -9.88 22.24 -0.68
CA GLY A 137 -9.67 22.64 0.71
C GLY A 137 -10.58 21.90 1.69
N GLY A 138 -10.10 21.73 2.94
CA GLY A 138 -10.82 21.03 4.00
C GLY A 138 -11.81 21.90 4.79
N PRO A 139 -12.46 21.35 5.85
CA PRO A 139 -12.29 19.96 6.27
C PRO A 139 -12.92 18.99 5.29
N TYR A 140 -12.47 17.71 5.34
CA TYR A 140 -12.84 16.69 4.37
C TYR A 140 -13.71 15.59 4.98
N VAL A 141 -14.60 15.01 4.18
CA VAL A 141 -15.19 13.69 4.42
C VAL A 141 -14.62 12.74 3.38
N PHE A 142 -13.82 11.76 3.82
CA PHE A 142 -13.29 10.70 2.98
C PHE A 142 -14.23 9.49 3.04
N ARG A 143 -14.62 8.96 1.88
CA ARG A 143 -15.35 7.70 1.77
C ARG A 143 -14.64 6.78 0.82
N MET A 144 -14.03 5.73 1.36
CA MET A 144 -13.22 4.80 0.58
C MET A 144 -13.49 3.37 1.01
N ASN A 145 -13.51 2.44 0.08
CA ASN A 145 -13.60 1.02 0.39
C ASN A 145 -12.83 0.16 -0.61
N LEU A 146 -12.59 -1.09 -0.23
CA LEU A 146 -12.16 -2.15 -1.13
C LEU A 146 -12.73 -3.49 -0.65
N ASN A 147 -13.90 -3.85 -1.15
CA ASN A 147 -14.48 -5.16 -0.94
C ASN A 147 -14.11 -6.06 -2.11
N GLN A 148 -13.32 -7.10 -1.86
CA GLN A 148 -12.84 -8.01 -2.90
C GLN A 148 -13.56 -9.35 -2.82
N GLN A 149 -14.34 -9.67 -3.84
CA GLN A 149 -14.78 -11.04 -4.04
C GLN A 149 -13.55 -11.89 -4.34
N SER A 150 -13.36 -12.98 -3.62
CA SER A 150 -12.23 -13.88 -3.83
C SER A 150 -12.66 -15.34 -3.71
N SER A 151 -12.19 -16.15 -4.65
CA SER A 151 -12.48 -17.58 -4.71
C SER A 151 -11.24 -18.36 -5.14
N GLY A 152 -11.25 -19.68 -4.97
CA GLY A 152 -10.13 -20.54 -5.37
C GLY A 152 -8.78 -20.06 -4.85
N PRO A 153 -7.74 -19.98 -5.69
CA PRO A 153 -6.38 -19.60 -5.27
C PRO A 153 -6.30 -18.21 -4.61
N THR A 154 -7.12 -17.26 -5.04
CA THR A 154 -7.16 -15.91 -4.44
C THR A 154 -7.71 -15.97 -3.02
N TRP A 155 -8.74 -16.78 -2.77
CA TRP A 155 -9.27 -16.98 -1.43
C TRP A 155 -8.26 -17.67 -0.52
N GLU A 156 -7.53 -18.68 -1.03
CA GLU A 156 -6.44 -19.31 -0.26
C GLU A 156 -5.35 -18.30 0.14
N THR A 157 -4.99 -17.40 -0.78
CA THR A 157 -4.03 -16.31 -0.49
C THR A 157 -4.57 -15.37 0.60
N HIS A 158 -5.83 -14.96 0.52
CA HIS A 158 -6.45 -14.09 1.53
C HIS A 158 -6.54 -14.78 2.89
N LYS A 159 -6.89 -16.08 2.95
CA LYS A 159 -6.87 -16.86 4.20
C LYS A 159 -5.47 -16.91 4.81
N GLN A 160 -4.43 -17.06 3.98
CA GLN A 160 -3.05 -17.06 4.45
C GLN A 160 -2.64 -15.69 5.02
N LEU A 161 -3.00 -14.59 4.36
CA LEU A 161 -2.76 -13.23 4.86
C LEU A 161 -3.50 -12.98 6.19
N MET A 162 -4.74 -13.44 6.29
CA MET A 162 -5.56 -13.33 7.50
C MET A 162 -5.10 -14.20 8.67
N GLN A 163 -4.02 -14.96 8.56
CA GLN A 163 -3.39 -15.56 9.75
C GLN A 163 -2.80 -14.49 10.67
N THR A 164 -2.45 -13.33 10.14
CA THR A 164 -1.83 -12.24 10.90
C THR A 164 -2.48 -10.88 10.68
N THR A 165 -3.04 -10.61 9.49
CA THR A 165 -3.42 -9.25 9.08
C THR A 165 -4.82 -9.22 8.49
N PRO A 166 -5.78 -8.51 9.10
CA PRO A 166 -7.13 -8.41 8.56
C PRO A 166 -7.20 -7.47 7.35
N PRO A 167 -8.26 -7.58 6.51
CA PRO A 167 -8.41 -6.78 5.28
C PRO A 167 -8.31 -5.27 5.52
N ILE A 168 -8.86 -4.76 6.63
CA ILE A 168 -8.83 -3.32 6.93
C ILE A 168 -7.41 -2.79 7.21
N VAL A 169 -6.47 -3.64 7.58
CA VAL A 169 -5.06 -3.27 7.75
C VAL A 169 -4.33 -3.45 6.43
N ASP A 170 -4.38 -4.63 5.82
CA ASP A 170 -3.62 -4.94 4.61
C ASP A 170 -3.95 -4.01 3.44
N CYS A 171 -5.23 -3.83 3.14
CA CYS A 171 -5.69 -2.92 2.09
C CYS A 171 -5.81 -1.47 2.60
N GLY A 172 -6.20 -1.30 3.86
CA GLY A 172 -6.52 0.01 4.45
C GLY A 172 -5.36 0.99 4.41
N VAL A 173 -4.13 0.52 4.61
CA VAL A 173 -2.95 1.39 4.60
C VAL A 173 -2.78 2.17 3.30
N HIS A 174 -3.20 1.63 2.15
CA HIS A 174 -3.17 2.35 0.87
C HIS A 174 -4.14 3.55 0.85
N TYR A 175 -5.36 3.35 1.32
CA TYR A 175 -6.42 4.37 1.26
C TYR A 175 -6.28 5.39 2.38
N VAL A 176 -5.82 4.95 3.54
CA VAL A 176 -5.46 5.85 4.64
C VAL A 176 -4.25 6.70 4.28
N ASP A 177 -3.27 6.15 3.55
CA ASP A 177 -2.17 6.92 2.98
C ASP A 177 -2.66 8.03 2.02
N VAL A 178 -3.68 7.75 1.21
CA VAL A 178 -4.34 8.79 0.38
C VAL A 178 -4.99 9.86 1.25
N MET A 179 -5.68 9.49 2.34
CA MET A 179 -6.23 10.47 3.29
C MET A 179 -5.12 11.35 3.88
N CYS A 180 -4.01 10.73 4.34
CA CYS A 180 -2.85 11.45 4.88
C CYS A 180 -2.20 12.39 3.85
N GLN A 181 -2.21 12.03 2.57
CA GLN A 181 -1.71 12.90 1.51
C GLN A 181 -2.65 14.09 1.23
N ILE A 182 -3.94 13.99 1.50
CA ILE A 182 -4.92 15.05 1.24
C ILE A 182 -5.00 16.01 2.43
N THR A 183 -5.09 15.51 3.67
CA THR A 183 -5.07 16.34 4.87
C THR A 183 -3.70 16.35 5.52
N ASP A 184 -3.28 17.50 6.03
CA ASP A 184 -2.06 17.64 6.83
C ASP A 184 -2.34 17.47 8.34
N ALA A 185 -3.60 17.21 8.71
CA ALA A 185 -4.04 17.07 10.10
C ALA A 185 -3.64 15.70 10.68
N LYS A 186 -3.40 15.67 11.98
CA LYS A 186 -3.13 14.42 12.70
C LYS A 186 -4.44 13.69 13.02
N PRO A 187 -4.44 12.35 13.03
CA PRO A 187 -5.58 11.58 13.52
C PRO A 187 -5.72 11.74 15.03
N VAL A 188 -6.97 11.74 15.51
CA VAL A 188 -7.31 11.93 16.92
C VAL A 188 -7.95 10.69 17.53
N GLU A 189 -8.90 10.10 16.80
CA GLU A 189 -9.68 8.96 17.29
C GLU A 189 -10.09 8.06 16.14
N VAL A 190 -10.08 6.75 16.37
CA VAL A 190 -10.53 5.73 15.43
C VAL A 190 -11.61 4.87 16.08
N ARG A 191 -12.68 4.57 15.32
CA ARG A 191 -13.75 3.65 15.72
C ARG A 191 -13.99 2.62 14.63
N GLY A 192 -13.86 1.34 14.97
CA GLY A 192 -14.00 0.24 14.03
C GLY A 192 -15.08 -0.76 14.45
N MET A 193 -15.67 -1.41 13.43
CA MET A 193 -16.53 -2.59 13.59
C MET A 193 -16.13 -3.64 12.58
N GLY A 194 -16.15 -4.91 12.96
CA GLY A 194 -15.77 -6.04 12.11
C GLY A 194 -16.66 -7.24 12.31
N LEU A 195 -16.72 -8.09 11.31
CA LEU A 195 -17.52 -9.30 11.32
C LEU A 195 -16.78 -10.46 10.65
N ARG A 196 -16.79 -11.62 11.29
CA ARG A 196 -16.34 -12.88 10.72
C ARG A 196 -17.46 -13.48 9.88
N LEU A 197 -17.32 -13.46 8.56
CA LEU A 197 -18.30 -13.98 7.60
C LEU A 197 -17.95 -15.38 7.08
N SER A 198 -16.79 -15.96 7.46
CA SER A 198 -16.37 -17.29 7.04
C SER A 198 -15.87 -18.13 8.22
N ASN A 199 -16.20 -19.43 8.21
CA ASN A 199 -15.65 -20.39 9.16
C ASN A 199 -14.29 -20.97 8.74
N GLU A 200 -13.79 -20.59 7.56
CA GLU A 200 -12.50 -21.04 7.03
C GLU A 200 -11.31 -20.21 7.54
N ILE A 201 -11.56 -19.14 8.29
CA ILE A 201 -10.55 -18.30 8.95
C ILE A 201 -10.56 -18.54 10.46
N ALA A 202 -9.50 -18.11 11.15
CA ALA A 202 -9.38 -18.27 12.59
C ALA A 202 -10.56 -17.65 13.35
N ALA A 203 -10.89 -18.21 14.52
CA ALA A 203 -12.09 -17.82 15.27
C ALA A 203 -12.05 -16.37 15.79
N ASP A 204 -10.86 -15.86 16.02
CA ASP A 204 -10.55 -14.50 16.49
C ASP A 204 -10.24 -13.51 15.34
N MET A 205 -10.32 -13.98 14.07
CA MET A 205 -10.12 -13.16 12.88
C MET A 205 -11.46 -12.77 12.26
N TYR A 206 -11.49 -11.65 11.56
CA TYR A 206 -12.63 -11.18 10.78
C TYR A 206 -12.19 -10.90 9.33
N ASN A 207 -13.08 -11.13 8.38
CA ASN A 207 -12.83 -10.91 6.95
C ASN A 207 -13.67 -9.79 6.35
N TYR A 208 -14.42 -9.07 7.18
CA TYR A 208 -15.11 -7.82 6.86
C TYR A 208 -14.92 -6.84 8.01
N GLY A 209 -14.62 -5.59 7.69
CA GLY A 209 -14.54 -4.52 8.68
C GLY A 209 -14.66 -3.15 8.04
N HIS A 210 -15.10 -2.20 8.85
CA HIS A 210 -15.05 -0.78 8.51
C HIS A 210 -14.66 0.03 9.74
N PHE A 211 -14.15 1.23 9.50
CA PHE A 211 -13.83 2.17 10.57
C PHE A 211 -14.03 3.62 10.14
N GLN A 212 -14.11 4.48 11.14
CA GLN A 212 -14.06 5.93 11.01
C GLN A 212 -12.80 6.45 11.72
N VAL A 213 -12.16 7.47 11.15
CA VAL A 213 -11.06 8.22 11.76
C VAL A 213 -11.41 9.70 11.79
N LEU A 214 -11.24 10.32 12.95
CA LEU A 214 -11.37 11.77 13.14
C LEU A 214 -9.97 12.41 13.14
N PHE A 215 -9.82 13.53 12.42
CA PHE A 215 -8.60 14.32 12.37
C PHE A 215 -8.75 15.64 13.14
N GLU A 216 -7.61 16.27 13.54
CA GLU A 216 -7.58 17.50 14.32
C GLU A 216 -8.27 18.68 13.65
N ASP A 217 -8.30 18.74 12.31
CA ASP A 217 -8.97 19.79 11.52
C ASP A 217 -10.48 19.56 11.35
N GLY A 218 -11.03 18.52 12.00
CA GLY A 218 -12.44 18.12 11.87
C GLY A 218 -12.73 17.24 10.65
N SER A 219 -11.74 16.91 9.86
CA SER A 219 -11.91 15.94 8.76
C SER A 219 -12.26 14.55 9.31
N LEU A 220 -13.12 13.84 8.56
CA LEU A 220 -13.63 12.52 8.90
C LEU A 220 -13.33 11.52 7.78
N GLY A 221 -12.61 10.46 8.09
CA GLY A 221 -12.38 9.34 7.17
C GLY A 221 -13.31 8.17 7.48
N TRP A 222 -13.87 7.57 6.44
CA TRP A 222 -14.51 6.26 6.48
C TRP A 222 -13.81 5.32 5.51
N TYR A 223 -13.44 4.14 6.01
CA TYR A 223 -12.86 3.07 5.20
C TYR A 223 -13.52 1.73 5.51
N GLU A 224 -13.71 0.91 4.48
CA GLU A 224 -14.30 -0.41 4.54
C GLU A 224 -13.49 -1.39 3.70
N ALA A 225 -13.27 -2.61 4.22
CA ALA A 225 -12.68 -3.70 3.46
C ALA A 225 -13.29 -5.05 3.81
N GLY A 226 -13.42 -5.89 2.81
CA GLY A 226 -13.88 -7.26 2.98
C GLY A 226 -13.28 -8.21 1.96
N TRP A 227 -12.95 -9.43 2.39
CA TRP A 227 -12.42 -10.50 1.55
C TRP A 227 -13.26 -11.75 1.66
N GLY A 228 -13.50 -12.38 0.53
CA GLY A 228 -14.11 -13.70 0.49
C GLY A 228 -15.09 -13.91 -0.64
N PRO A 229 -15.53 -15.17 -0.83
CA PRO A 229 -16.48 -15.51 -1.89
C PRO A 229 -17.88 -14.90 -1.67
N MET A 230 -18.17 -14.40 -0.46
CA MET A 230 -19.43 -13.75 -0.12
C MET A 230 -19.48 -12.25 -0.48
N MET A 231 -18.36 -11.65 -0.87
CA MET A 231 -18.34 -10.24 -1.27
C MET A 231 -19.01 -10.04 -2.62
N SER A 232 -19.64 -8.87 -2.79
CA SER A 232 -20.23 -8.48 -4.07
C SER A 232 -19.13 -8.14 -5.09
N ASP A 233 -19.29 -8.58 -6.32
CA ASP A 233 -18.43 -8.20 -7.45
C ASP A 233 -18.90 -6.94 -8.18
N THR A 234 -20.04 -6.37 -7.77
CA THR A 234 -20.63 -5.17 -8.36
C THR A 234 -20.67 -3.99 -7.40
N ALA A 235 -20.98 -4.21 -6.11
CA ALA A 235 -21.08 -3.16 -5.10
C ALA A 235 -19.81 -3.09 -4.22
N PHE A 236 -18.64 -3.03 -4.83
CA PHE A 236 -17.36 -3.17 -4.15
C PHE A 236 -16.59 -1.86 -4.00
N PHE A 237 -17.04 -0.76 -4.62
CA PHE A 237 -16.19 0.40 -4.82
C PHE A 237 -16.90 1.74 -4.52
N VAL A 238 -16.36 2.46 -3.54
CA VAL A 238 -16.64 3.89 -3.31
C VAL A 238 -15.30 4.58 -3.08
N LYS A 239 -15.01 5.64 -3.83
CA LYS A 239 -13.83 6.48 -3.69
C LYS A 239 -14.23 7.92 -3.93
N ASP A 240 -14.52 8.64 -2.87
CA ASP A 240 -14.77 10.06 -2.97
C ASP A 240 -14.25 10.86 -1.76
N VAL A 241 -14.07 12.14 -2.00
CA VAL A 241 -13.74 13.14 -1.00
C VAL A 241 -14.73 14.28 -1.15
N VAL A 242 -15.38 14.63 -0.06
CA VAL A 242 -16.32 15.76 0.01
C VAL A 242 -15.72 16.83 0.91
N SER A 243 -15.89 18.10 0.53
CA SER A 243 -15.53 19.26 1.32
C SER A 243 -16.62 20.32 1.26
N PRO A 244 -16.56 21.40 2.04
CA PRO A 244 -17.51 22.51 1.93
C PRO A 244 -17.58 23.16 0.53
N ASN A 245 -16.52 23.02 -0.27
CA ASN A 245 -16.40 23.64 -1.59
C ASN A 245 -16.75 22.72 -2.76
N GLY A 246 -17.02 21.43 -2.49
CA GLY A 246 -17.37 20.46 -3.53
C GLY A 246 -16.95 19.04 -3.20
N ALA A 247 -16.81 18.23 -4.25
CA ALA A 247 -16.42 16.82 -4.11
C ALA A 247 -15.54 16.35 -5.28
N VAL A 248 -14.71 15.37 -5.04
CA VAL A 248 -13.99 14.62 -6.07
C VAL A 248 -14.35 13.15 -5.91
N SER A 249 -14.79 12.53 -7.00
CA SER A 249 -15.21 11.12 -7.00
C SER A 249 -14.52 10.36 -8.12
N ILE A 250 -14.05 9.15 -7.82
CA ILE A 250 -13.59 8.20 -8.82
C ILE A 250 -14.81 7.43 -9.34
N LYS A 251 -14.95 7.35 -10.66
CA LYS A 251 -15.93 6.49 -11.33
C LYS A 251 -15.18 5.32 -11.99
N MET A 252 -15.59 4.12 -11.63
CA MET A 252 -15.04 2.88 -12.19
C MET A 252 -15.63 2.58 -13.57
N PRO A 253 -14.90 1.87 -14.44
CA PRO A 253 -15.47 1.27 -15.64
C PRO A 253 -16.67 0.36 -15.29
N GLU A 254 -17.68 0.30 -16.16
CA GLU A 254 -18.87 -0.53 -15.93
C GLU A 254 -18.57 -2.04 -15.83
N ASN A 255 -17.47 -2.47 -16.41
CA ASN A 255 -17.01 -3.87 -16.40
C ASN A 255 -15.91 -4.15 -15.36
N ALA A 256 -15.61 -3.21 -14.47
CA ALA A 256 -14.63 -3.42 -13.41
C ALA A 256 -15.12 -4.53 -12.46
N ARG A 257 -14.19 -5.39 -12.03
CA ARG A 257 -14.44 -6.50 -11.10
C ARG A 257 -13.51 -6.42 -9.92
N SER A 258 -14.00 -6.80 -8.75
CA SER A 258 -13.24 -6.73 -7.50
C SER A 258 -12.15 -7.80 -7.38
N ASP A 259 -12.25 -8.89 -8.13
CA ASP A 259 -11.32 -10.02 -8.11
C ASP A 259 -10.14 -9.87 -9.08
N ASP A 260 -10.14 -8.84 -9.93
CA ASP A 260 -9.09 -8.57 -10.91
C ASP A 260 -8.13 -7.47 -10.42
N HIS A 261 -6.87 -7.85 -10.17
CA HIS A 261 -5.83 -6.93 -9.71
C HIS A 261 -5.53 -5.78 -10.68
N ASP A 262 -5.71 -5.98 -11.97
CA ASP A 262 -5.48 -4.94 -12.97
C ASP A 262 -6.64 -3.95 -13.05
N THR A 263 -7.88 -4.42 -12.85
CA THR A 263 -9.07 -3.58 -13.02
C THR A 263 -9.54 -2.92 -11.74
N HIS A 264 -9.29 -3.51 -10.55
CA HIS A 264 -9.77 -2.92 -9.30
C HIS A 264 -9.07 -1.61 -8.89
N THR A 265 -7.91 -1.31 -9.47
CA THR A 265 -7.21 -0.02 -9.27
C THR A 265 -7.49 0.97 -10.38
N LYS A 266 -7.93 0.53 -11.57
CA LYS A 266 -8.25 1.40 -12.71
C LYS A 266 -9.52 2.19 -12.45
N THR A 267 -9.52 3.40 -12.97
CA THR A 267 -10.67 4.31 -12.93
C THR A 267 -11.10 4.62 -14.36
N SER A 268 -12.35 4.96 -14.63
CA SER A 268 -12.73 5.42 -15.95
C SER A 268 -12.60 6.94 -16.06
N LEU A 269 -12.97 7.63 -14.99
CA LEU A 269 -12.86 9.08 -14.91
C LEU A 269 -12.86 9.55 -13.45
N LEU A 270 -12.36 10.76 -13.25
CA LEU A 270 -12.59 11.55 -12.04
C LEU A 270 -13.66 12.59 -12.30
N ARG A 271 -14.67 12.66 -11.46
CA ARG A 271 -15.63 13.76 -11.45
C ARG A 271 -15.25 14.75 -10.37
N VAL A 272 -15.10 16.01 -10.78
CA VAL A 272 -14.85 17.14 -9.90
C VAL A 272 -16.09 18.01 -9.89
N HIS A 273 -16.76 18.05 -8.74
CA HIS A 273 -17.85 18.96 -8.45
C HIS A 273 -17.33 20.16 -7.66
N ARG A 274 -17.66 21.39 -8.07
CA ARG A 274 -17.38 22.61 -7.31
C ARG A 274 -18.70 23.35 -7.10
N VAL A 275 -18.96 23.77 -5.86
CA VAL A 275 -20.19 24.52 -5.55
C VAL A 275 -20.32 25.74 -6.46
N GLY A 276 -21.47 25.88 -7.12
CA GLY A 276 -21.75 26.99 -8.02
C GLY A 276 -21.10 26.91 -9.41
N GLN A 277 -20.48 25.80 -9.77
CA GLN A 277 -19.86 25.57 -11.08
C GLN A 277 -20.40 24.27 -11.71
N PRO A 278 -20.36 24.14 -13.04
CA PRO A 278 -20.63 22.87 -13.71
C PRO A 278 -19.63 21.80 -13.31
N ASP A 279 -20.08 20.54 -13.22
CA ASP A 279 -19.20 19.38 -12.99
C ASP A 279 -18.17 19.24 -14.11
N ARG A 280 -16.96 18.85 -13.75
CA ARG A 280 -15.88 18.58 -14.69
C ARG A 280 -15.47 17.12 -14.59
N ASP A 281 -15.48 16.42 -15.71
CA ASP A 281 -14.99 15.04 -15.82
C ASP A 281 -13.58 15.03 -16.40
N LEU A 282 -12.67 14.34 -15.72
CA LEU A 282 -11.30 14.10 -16.17
C LEU A 282 -11.23 12.64 -16.63
N SER A 283 -11.00 12.44 -17.94
CA SER A 283 -10.84 11.09 -18.48
C SER A 283 -9.54 10.45 -18.00
N MET A 284 -9.60 9.18 -17.63
CA MET A 284 -8.50 8.35 -17.18
C MET A 284 -8.37 7.10 -18.06
N ALA A 285 -8.49 7.27 -19.39
CA ALA A 285 -8.56 6.16 -20.33
C ALA A 285 -7.26 5.35 -20.45
N ASP A 286 -6.10 6.01 -20.28
CA ASP A 286 -4.77 5.43 -20.51
C ASP A 286 -4.07 5.09 -19.18
N GLU A 287 -4.77 4.37 -18.30
CA GLU A 287 -4.19 3.99 -17.02
C GLU A 287 -3.25 2.79 -17.14
N PRO A 288 -2.11 2.84 -16.42
CA PRO A 288 -1.14 1.74 -16.41
C PRO A 288 -1.74 0.48 -15.79
N GLY A 289 -1.30 -0.68 -16.26
CA GLY A 289 -1.53 -1.96 -15.59
C GLY A 289 -0.69 -2.09 -14.32
N HIS A 290 -0.95 -3.14 -13.55
CA HIS A 290 -0.25 -3.39 -12.28
C HIS A 290 1.28 -3.46 -12.44
N GLN A 291 1.78 -4.15 -13.49
CA GLN A 291 3.23 -4.26 -13.72
C GLN A 291 3.87 -2.88 -14.04
N ASP A 292 3.18 -2.06 -14.83
CA ASP A 292 3.65 -0.70 -15.16
C ASP A 292 3.70 0.19 -13.90
N LEU A 293 2.77 0.00 -12.97
CA LEU A 293 2.80 0.71 -11.68
C LEU A 293 3.99 0.28 -10.83
N CYS A 294 4.31 -1.01 -10.76
CA CYS A 294 5.53 -1.48 -10.11
C CYS A 294 6.80 -0.89 -10.75
N GLU A 295 6.83 -0.77 -12.09
CA GLU A 295 7.94 -0.14 -12.81
C GLU A 295 8.06 1.36 -12.47
N ARG A 296 6.94 2.07 -12.29
CA ARG A 296 6.93 3.49 -11.84
C ARG A 296 7.41 3.65 -10.40
N GLU A 297 7.04 2.74 -9.49
CA GLU A 297 7.56 2.74 -8.12
C GLU A 297 9.09 2.61 -8.11
N GLN A 298 9.63 1.69 -8.90
CA GLN A 298 11.06 1.47 -8.95
C GLN A 298 11.80 2.60 -9.68
N ALA A 299 11.20 3.20 -10.70
CA ALA A 299 11.72 4.42 -11.31
C ALA A 299 11.75 5.60 -10.32
N PHE A 300 10.72 5.72 -9.46
CA PHE A 300 10.73 6.70 -8.38
C PHE A 300 11.85 6.43 -7.37
N MET A 301 12.08 5.16 -6.99
CA MET A 301 13.18 4.79 -6.11
C MET A 301 14.55 5.16 -6.69
N ALA A 302 14.78 4.90 -7.99
CA ALA A 302 16.01 5.31 -8.68
C ALA A 302 16.21 6.83 -8.62
N ARG A 303 15.15 7.60 -8.88
CA ARG A 303 15.16 9.06 -8.80
C ARG A 303 15.40 9.55 -7.38
N ALA A 304 14.75 8.94 -6.39
CA ALA A 304 14.92 9.29 -4.98
C ALA A 304 16.38 9.15 -4.50
N ILE A 305 17.08 8.14 -5.00
CA ILE A 305 18.50 7.93 -4.73
C ILE A 305 19.35 8.96 -5.51
N ALA A 306 19.12 9.10 -6.81
CA ALA A 306 19.97 9.92 -7.68
C ALA A 306 19.88 11.43 -7.38
N GLU A 307 18.68 11.91 -7.03
CA GLU A 307 18.40 13.33 -6.76
C GLU A 307 18.40 13.67 -5.28
N ASP A 308 18.71 12.70 -4.41
CA ASP A 308 18.70 12.83 -2.95
C ASP A 308 17.38 13.39 -2.40
N LEU A 309 16.24 12.89 -2.91
CA LEU A 309 14.92 13.41 -2.54
C LEU A 309 14.66 13.33 -1.03
N ASP A 310 14.00 14.35 -0.48
CA ASP A 310 13.46 14.30 0.88
C ASP A 310 12.22 13.39 0.92
N LEU A 311 12.32 12.29 1.66
CA LEU A 311 11.25 11.32 1.88
C LEU A 311 10.63 11.41 3.28
N THR A 312 10.92 12.47 4.04
CA THR A 312 10.44 12.63 5.42
C THR A 312 8.92 12.51 5.50
N ARG A 313 8.19 13.23 4.63
CA ARG A 313 6.73 13.16 4.59
C ARG A 313 6.22 11.76 4.20
N HIS A 314 6.85 11.12 3.21
CA HIS A 314 6.50 9.76 2.78
C HIS A 314 6.63 8.76 3.94
N MET A 315 7.71 8.84 4.71
CA MET A 315 7.95 7.97 5.86
C MET A 315 6.95 8.22 7.00
N GLU A 316 6.65 9.48 7.30
CA GLU A 316 5.68 9.82 8.35
C GLU A 316 4.25 9.41 7.96
N ASP A 317 3.83 9.62 6.72
CA ASP A 317 2.54 9.13 6.21
C ASP A 317 2.45 7.60 6.29
N ALA A 318 3.55 6.88 6.03
CA ALA A 318 3.58 5.42 6.15
C ALA A 318 3.39 4.94 7.60
N VAL A 319 3.97 5.63 8.57
CA VAL A 319 3.74 5.35 9.99
C VAL A 319 2.32 5.72 10.40
N GLN A 320 1.84 6.88 9.96
CA GLN A 320 0.51 7.37 10.34
C GLN A 320 -0.61 6.51 9.76
N SER A 321 -0.53 6.12 8.48
CA SER A 321 -1.51 5.24 7.86
C SER A 321 -1.56 3.87 8.54
N LEU A 322 -0.40 3.31 8.89
CA LEU A 322 -0.34 2.06 9.66
C LEU A 322 -0.94 2.23 11.06
N ALA A 323 -0.63 3.32 11.77
CA ALA A 323 -1.15 3.58 13.11
C ALA A 323 -2.68 3.67 13.11
N ILE A 324 -3.28 4.35 12.13
CA ILE A 324 -4.74 4.44 11.99
C ILE A 324 -5.35 3.05 11.75
N CYS A 325 -4.78 2.26 10.84
CA CYS A 325 -5.31 0.92 10.53
C CYS A 325 -5.17 -0.05 11.71
N LEU A 326 -4.07 -0.01 12.46
CA LEU A 326 -3.89 -0.83 13.66
C LEU A 326 -4.81 -0.39 14.80
N ALA A 327 -5.05 0.92 14.98
CA ALA A 327 -6.03 1.43 15.92
C ALA A 327 -7.46 1.00 15.54
N ALA A 328 -7.76 0.90 14.25
CA ALA A 328 -9.03 0.36 13.77
C ALA A 328 -9.18 -1.14 14.13
N ASP A 329 -8.14 -1.95 13.94
CA ASP A 329 -8.14 -3.36 14.35
C ASP A 329 -8.31 -3.49 15.86
N GLU A 330 -7.59 -2.70 16.65
CA GLU A 330 -7.74 -2.66 18.10
C GLU A 330 -9.16 -2.25 18.54
N SER A 331 -9.74 -1.25 17.87
CA SER A 331 -11.12 -0.82 18.12
C SER A 331 -12.12 -1.92 17.83
N ILE A 332 -11.96 -2.66 16.74
CA ILE A 332 -12.81 -3.81 16.38
C ILE A 332 -12.72 -4.90 17.46
N ARG A 333 -11.52 -5.24 17.90
CA ARG A 333 -11.29 -6.31 18.90
C ARG A 333 -11.75 -5.92 20.30
N SER A 334 -11.55 -4.66 20.70
CA SER A 334 -11.90 -4.17 22.03
C SER A 334 -13.35 -3.67 22.15
N GLY A 335 -14.00 -3.37 21.02
CA GLY A 335 -15.31 -2.70 20.97
C GLY A 335 -15.30 -1.25 21.47
N LYS A 336 -14.12 -0.61 21.56
CA LYS A 336 -13.94 0.74 22.10
C LYS A 336 -13.30 1.67 21.07
N PRO A 337 -13.58 2.99 21.12
CA PRO A 337 -12.78 3.96 20.37
C PRO A 337 -11.32 3.96 20.85
N ILE A 338 -10.41 4.14 19.93
CA ILE A 338 -8.97 4.24 20.21
C ILE A 338 -8.53 5.67 19.91
N ARG A 339 -7.86 6.31 20.86
CA ARG A 339 -7.22 7.62 20.68
C ARG A 339 -5.78 7.45 20.21
N LEU A 340 -5.38 8.30 19.28
CA LEU A 340 -4.05 8.33 18.67
C LEU A 340 -3.22 9.52 19.19
#